data_2718889023122ebc70a49a34dac045eb
#
_entry.id   2718889023122ebc70a49a34dac045eb
#
_cell.length_a   1.000
_cell.length_b   1.000
_cell.length_c   1.000
_cell.angle_alpha   90.00
_cell.angle_beta   90.00
_cell.angle_gamma   90.00
#
_symmetry.space_group_name_H-M   'P 1'
#
loop_
_entity.id
_entity.type
_entity.pdbx_description
1 polymer ?
#
loop_
_entity_poly.entity_id
_entity_poly.type
_entity_poly.pdbx_seq_one_letter_code
_entity_poly.pdbx_strand_id
1 'polypeptide(L)'
;PEPNMTVLWSNNLPENFKKYCAKLSIETDSIQYENDDVMRPIYGDDYAIACCVSAMREGKDMQFFGARCNLAKALLYSLNGGIDEVKGDKVLENIKKNEEEILTYKEVKKSYFKVLEQVAKTYSDAMNIIHYMHDKYAYEKGQMALHDTKVNRLMAYGVAGLSVVTDSLS
;
A
#
# COMPACT_ATOMS: atom_id res chain seq x y z
N PRO A 1 -11.97 -13.03 -8.78
CA PRO A 1 -12.55 -12.28 -9.90
C PRO A 1 -12.40 -10.77 -9.71
N GLU A 2 -12.26 -10.08 -10.80
CA GLU A 2 -12.16 -8.64 -10.87
C GLU A 2 -13.40 -8.08 -11.61
N PRO A 3 -13.89 -6.88 -11.27
CA PRO A 3 -13.42 -5.96 -10.23
C PRO A 3 -13.95 -6.30 -8.84
N ASN A 4 -13.25 -5.81 -7.81
CA ASN A 4 -13.71 -5.89 -6.43
C ASN A 4 -14.85 -4.91 -6.18
N MET A 5 -15.83 -5.33 -5.37
CA MET A 5 -16.92 -4.47 -4.91
C MET A 5 -16.62 -4.05 -3.46
N THR A 6 -16.70 -2.75 -3.18
CA THR A 6 -16.60 -2.23 -1.82
C THR A 6 -17.99 -1.84 -1.31
N VAL A 7 -18.40 -2.42 -0.21
CA VAL A 7 -19.64 -2.07 0.49
C VAL A 7 -19.30 -1.09 1.62
N LEU A 8 -19.93 0.07 1.59
CA LEU A 8 -19.87 1.01 2.71
C LEU A 8 -20.81 0.52 3.81
N TRP A 9 -20.23 -0.17 4.78
CA TRP A 9 -20.97 -0.84 5.85
C TRP A 9 -21.34 0.14 6.95
N SER A 10 -22.62 0.17 7.29
CA SER A 10 -23.17 0.97 8.39
C SER A 10 -24.16 0.17 9.24
N ASN A 11 -24.27 0.54 10.51
CA ASN A 11 -25.30 -0.02 11.40
C ASN A 11 -26.71 0.27 10.89
N ASN A 12 -26.89 1.35 10.12
CA ASN A 12 -28.17 1.78 9.57
C ASN A 12 -28.62 1.02 8.30
N LEU A 13 -27.76 0.16 7.75
CA LEU A 13 -28.12 -0.66 6.58
C LEU A 13 -29.24 -1.66 6.92
N PRO A 14 -30.17 -1.91 5.96
CA PRO A 14 -31.23 -2.89 6.15
C PRO A 14 -30.68 -4.29 6.44
N GLU A 15 -31.29 -5.00 7.37
CA GLU A 15 -30.85 -6.34 7.78
C GLU A 15 -30.82 -7.36 6.61
N ASN A 16 -31.77 -7.26 5.67
CA ASN A 16 -31.77 -8.12 4.51
C ASN A 16 -30.55 -7.87 3.60
N PHE A 17 -30.12 -6.61 3.46
CA PHE A 17 -28.92 -6.26 2.71
C PHE A 17 -27.67 -6.80 3.40
N LYS A 18 -27.56 -6.64 4.73
CA LYS A 18 -26.44 -7.20 5.52
C LYS A 18 -26.34 -8.72 5.36
N LYS A 19 -27.47 -9.42 5.45
CA LYS A 19 -27.52 -10.89 5.25
C LYS A 19 -27.12 -11.29 3.84
N TYR A 20 -27.54 -10.52 2.83
CA TYR A 20 -27.14 -10.78 1.46
C TYR A 20 -25.64 -10.58 1.25
N CYS A 21 -25.08 -9.52 1.77
CA CYS A 21 -23.64 -9.27 1.73
C CYS A 21 -22.83 -10.38 2.42
N ALA A 22 -23.27 -10.80 3.61
CA ALA A 22 -22.65 -11.90 4.34
C ALA A 22 -22.67 -13.22 3.54
N LYS A 23 -23.80 -13.53 2.90
CA LYS A 23 -23.91 -14.70 2.03
C LYS A 23 -22.93 -14.57 0.82
N LEU A 24 -22.91 -13.42 0.18
CA LEU A 24 -22.04 -13.18 -0.95
C LEU A 24 -20.54 -13.30 -0.58
N SER A 25 -20.15 -12.89 0.64
CA SER A 25 -18.78 -13.03 1.14
C SER A 25 -18.34 -14.49 1.32
N ILE A 26 -19.28 -15.41 1.44
CA ILE A 26 -19.00 -16.86 1.49
C ILE A 26 -18.79 -17.41 0.07
N GLU A 27 -19.50 -16.85 -0.91
CA GLU A 27 -19.49 -17.31 -2.30
C GLU A 27 -18.36 -16.73 -3.15
N THR A 28 -17.82 -15.56 -2.76
CA THR A 28 -16.76 -14.87 -3.51
C THR A 28 -15.84 -14.06 -2.61
N ASP A 29 -14.58 -13.93 -3.01
CA ASP A 29 -13.56 -13.06 -2.43
C ASP A 29 -13.50 -11.66 -3.07
N SER A 30 -14.42 -11.37 -4.00
CA SER A 30 -14.47 -10.09 -4.74
C SER A 30 -15.26 -8.99 -4.05
N ILE A 31 -15.68 -9.21 -2.80
CA ILE A 31 -16.40 -8.23 -1.99
C ILE A 31 -15.54 -7.84 -0.78
N GLN A 32 -15.51 -6.55 -0.49
CA GLN A 32 -14.81 -6.00 0.67
C GLN A 32 -15.69 -4.95 1.35
N TYR A 33 -15.33 -4.57 2.57
CA TYR A 33 -16.14 -3.69 3.41
C TYR A 33 -15.30 -2.54 3.97
N GLU A 34 -15.88 -1.35 3.94
CA GLU A 34 -15.40 -0.18 4.66
C GLU A 34 -16.45 0.29 5.66
N ASN A 35 -16.02 0.72 6.83
CA ASN A 35 -16.93 1.16 7.87
C ASN A 35 -17.39 2.62 7.63
N ASP A 36 -18.57 2.79 7.05
CA ASP A 36 -19.16 4.08 6.73
C ASP A 36 -19.42 4.93 7.98
N ASP A 37 -19.80 4.30 9.10
CA ASP A 37 -20.05 5.02 10.36
C ASP A 37 -18.78 5.66 10.93
N VAL A 38 -17.58 5.13 10.56
CA VAL A 38 -16.28 5.71 10.91
C VAL A 38 -15.76 6.66 9.84
N MET A 39 -15.94 6.33 8.57
CA MET A 39 -15.35 7.09 7.47
C MET A 39 -16.10 8.38 7.18
N ARG A 40 -17.44 8.35 7.21
CA ARG A 40 -18.28 9.51 6.90
C ARG A 40 -18.04 10.73 7.80
N PRO A 41 -17.87 10.61 9.13
CA PRO A 41 -17.51 11.75 9.98
C PRO A 41 -16.16 12.39 9.63
N ILE A 42 -15.24 11.65 9.00
CA ILE A 42 -13.89 12.13 8.63
C ILE A 42 -13.88 12.78 7.25
N TYR A 43 -14.53 12.13 6.28
CA TYR A 43 -14.46 12.51 4.85
C TYR A 43 -15.68 13.29 4.36
N GLY A 44 -16.79 13.31 5.12
CA GLY A 44 -18.06 13.90 4.70
C GLY A 44 -18.93 12.91 3.92
N ASP A 45 -20.06 13.41 3.43
CA ASP A 45 -21.03 12.56 2.73
C ASP A 45 -20.61 12.18 1.30
N ASP A 46 -19.82 13.04 0.66
CA ASP A 46 -19.36 12.87 -0.72
C ASP A 46 -17.95 12.25 -0.75
N TYR A 47 -17.82 11.02 -0.28
CA TYR A 47 -16.59 10.28 -0.40
C TYR A 47 -16.82 8.96 -1.13
N ALA A 48 -15.78 8.49 -1.79
CA ALA A 48 -15.73 7.18 -2.43
C ALA A 48 -14.47 6.43 -2.01
N ILE A 49 -14.48 5.13 -2.21
CA ILE A 49 -13.30 4.29 -2.02
C ILE A 49 -12.56 4.19 -3.35
N ALA A 50 -11.39 4.80 -3.39
CA ALA A 50 -10.50 4.70 -4.53
C ALA A 50 -9.72 3.41 -4.49
N CYS A 51 -9.59 2.78 -5.65
CA CYS A 51 -8.91 1.50 -5.82
C CYS A 51 -9.49 0.42 -4.90
N CYS A 52 -8.78 0.05 -3.84
CA CYS A 52 -9.17 -1.06 -2.97
C CYS A 52 -9.76 -0.60 -1.63
N VAL A 53 -9.11 0.34 -0.94
CA VAL A 53 -9.42 0.67 0.47
C VAL A 53 -9.22 2.16 0.81
N SER A 54 -8.86 3.00 -0.12
CA SER A 54 -8.52 4.39 0.17
C SER A 54 -9.74 5.29 0.04
N ALA A 55 -10.16 5.89 1.15
CA ALA A 55 -11.22 6.89 1.12
C ALA A 55 -10.71 8.21 0.52
N MET A 56 -11.47 8.78 -0.39
CA MET A 56 -11.23 10.07 -1.02
C MET A 56 -12.51 10.87 -1.13
N ARG A 57 -12.42 12.19 -0.92
CA ARG A 57 -13.53 13.09 -1.18
C ARG A 57 -13.64 13.34 -2.68
N GLU A 58 -14.82 13.08 -3.23
CA GLU A 58 -15.06 13.24 -4.65
C GLU A 58 -14.84 14.68 -5.09
N GLY A 59 -14.12 14.86 -6.19
CA GLY A 59 -13.78 16.18 -6.75
C GLY A 59 -12.73 16.97 -5.97
N LYS A 60 -12.37 16.58 -4.76
CA LYS A 60 -11.50 17.35 -3.84
C LYS A 60 -10.17 16.70 -3.54
N ASP A 61 -10.11 15.38 -3.58
CA ASP A 61 -8.89 14.62 -3.31
C ASP A 61 -8.48 13.84 -4.57
N MET A 62 -7.19 13.77 -4.81
CA MET A 62 -6.60 12.92 -5.81
C MET A 62 -5.53 12.07 -5.15
N GLN A 63 -5.65 10.77 -5.26
CA GLN A 63 -4.67 9.82 -4.77
C GLN A 63 -3.92 9.19 -5.92
N PHE A 64 -2.61 9.30 -5.87
CA PHE A 64 -1.74 8.69 -6.85
C PHE A 64 -0.98 7.52 -6.25
N PHE A 65 -1.02 6.39 -6.94
CA PHE A 65 -0.42 5.14 -6.53
C PHE A 65 0.50 4.63 -7.65
N GLY A 66 1.81 4.72 -7.45
CA GLY A 66 2.78 4.42 -8.51
C GLY A 66 3.57 3.13 -8.33
N ALA A 67 3.79 2.69 -7.08
CA ALA A 67 4.63 1.54 -6.78
C ALA A 67 4.29 0.92 -5.43
N ARG A 68 4.79 -0.30 -5.20
CA ARG A 68 4.70 -1.01 -3.91
C ARG A 68 6.07 -1.46 -3.45
N CYS A 69 6.27 -1.49 -2.12
CA CYS A 69 7.47 -2.02 -1.50
C CYS A 69 7.20 -3.46 -0.99
N ASN A 70 8.09 -4.39 -1.32
CA ASN A 70 8.06 -5.75 -0.78
C ASN A 70 8.95 -5.84 0.46
N LEU A 71 8.32 -5.85 1.64
CA LEU A 71 9.01 -5.91 2.92
C LEU A 71 9.71 -7.25 3.16
N ALA A 72 9.14 -8.36 2.68
CA ALA A 72 9.75 -9.68 2.78
C ALA A 72 11.05 -9.75 1.96
N LYS A 73 11.04 -9.17 0.76
CA LYS A 73 12.25 -9.06 -0.07
C LYS A 73 13.31 -8.16 0.59
N ALA A 74 12.89 -7.07 1.24
CA ALA A 74 13.78 -6.22 2.01
C ALA A 74 14.43 -6.97 3.19
N LEU A 75 13.69 -7.84 3.87
CA LEU A 75 14.25 -8.70 4.91
C LEU A 75 15.30 -9.66 4.32
N LEU A 76 15.00 -10.29 3.19
CA LEU A 76 15.94 -11.19 2.53
C LEU A 76 17.23 -10.46 2.12
N TYR A 77 17.14 -9.24 1.60
CA TYR A 77 18.31 -8.40 1.30
C TYR A 77 19.13 -8.09 2.56
N SER A 78 18.50 -7.94 3.71
CA SER A 78 19.21 -7.69 4.97
C SER A 78 20.05 -8.88 5.43
N LEU A 79 19.65 -10.09 5.08
CA LEU A 79 20.37 -11.33 5.38
C LEU A 79 21.47 -11.61 4.34
N ASN A 80 21.19 -11.34 3.08
CA ASN A 80 22.08 -11.62 1.95
C ASN A 80 23.08 -10.50 1.65
N GLY A 81 23.28 -9.56 2.56
CA GLY A 81 24.22 -8.46 2.34
C GLY A 81 23.82 -7.50 1.22
N GLY A 82 22.53 -7.31 0.95
CA GLY A 82 22.02 -6.46 -0.10
C GLY A 82 22.11 -7.05 -1.52
N ILE A 83 22.29 -8.36 -1.63
CA ILE A 83 22.40 -9.07 -2.91
C ILE A 83 21.06 -9.75 -3.23
N ASP A 84 20.61 -9.61 -4.48
CA ASP A 84 19.44 -10.33 -4.98
C ASP A 84 19.77 -11.83 -5.16
N GLU A 85 19.00 -12.69 -4.53
CA GLU A 85 19.26 -14.14 -4.52
C GLU A 85 18.97 -14.83 -5.85
N VAL A 86 18.20 -14.18 -6.72
CA VAL A 86 17.84 -14.73 -8.03
C VAL A 86 18.85 -14.35 -9.10
N LYS A 87 19.22 -13.06 -9.13
CA LYS A 87 20.10 -12.51 -10.16
C LYS A 87 21.55 -12.41 -9.72
N GLY A 88 21.81 -12.39 -8.42
CA GLY A 88 23.14 -12.17 -7.86
C GLY A 88 23.59 -10.71 -7.88
N ASP A 89 22.74 -9.80 -8.30
CA ASP A 89 23.06 -8.37 -8.39
C ASP A 89 23.14 -7.73 -7.00
N LYS A 90 24.10 -6.84 -6.81
CA LYS A 90 24.19 -5.98 -5.63
C LYS A 90 23.14 -4.86 -5.74
N VAL A 91 22.08 -4.95 -4.94
CA VAL A 91 20.94 -4.02 -4.97
C VAL A 91 21.07 -2.92 -3.94
N LEU A 92 21.62 -3.24 -2.76
CA LEU A 92 21.78 -2.31 -1.65
C LEU A 92 23.23 -2.25 -1.18
N GLU A 93 23.71 -1.02 -0.97
CA GLU A 93 25.08 -0.80 -0.49
C GLU A 93 25.18 -0.83 1.04
N ASN A 94 26.39 -1.12 1.54
CA ASN A 94 26.72 -1.06 2.96
C ASN A 94 25.88 -1.98 3.87
N ILE A 95 25.32 -3.02 3.31
CA ILE A 95 24.68 -4.13 4.04
C ILE A 95 25.68 -5.28 4.12
N LYS A 96 25.97 -5.73 5.33
CA LYS A 96 26.82 -6.89 5.55
C LYS A 96 25.98 -8.17 5.42
N LYS A 97 26.51 -9.15 4.70
CA LYS A 97 25.93 -10.49 4.69
C LYS A 97 26.02 -11.07 6.09
N ASN A 98 24.95 -11.70 6.54
CA ASN A 98 25.00 -12.46 7.77
C ASN A 98 25.60 -13.85 7.46
N GLU A 99 26.75 -14.15 8.04
CA GLU A 99 27.48 -15.42 7.86
C GLU A 99 27.34 -16.32 9.09
N GLU A 100 26.62 -15.88 10.11
CA GLU A 100 26.41 -16.66 11.31
C GLU A 100 25.50 -17.87 11.03
N GLU A 101 25.88 -19.03 11.60
CA GLU A 101 25.08 -20.25 11.50
C GLU A 101 23.74 -20.12 12.25
N ILE A 102 23.70 -19.33 13.32
CA ILE A 102 22.52 -19.06 14.11
C ILE A 102 22.24 -17.56 14.07
N LEU A 103 21.08 -17.22 13.52
CA LEU A 103 20.63 -15.84 13.44
C LEU A 103 19.98 -15.39 14.75
N THR A 104 20.41 -14.25 15.28
CA THR A 104 19.77 -13.64 16.45
C THR A 104 18.78 -12.56 16.00
N TYR A 105 17.61 -12.50 16.65
CA TYR A 105 16.60 -11.46 16.38
C TYR A 105 17.17 -10.04 16.40
N LYS A 106 18.06 -9.74 17.39
CA LYS A 106 18.65 -8.42 17.54
C LYS A 106 19.51 -8.01 16.33
N GLU A 107 20.30 -8.91 15.80
CA GLU A 107 21.19 -8.65 14.65
C GLU A 107 20.40 -8.54 13.37
N VAL A 108 19.49 -9.47 13.14
CA VAL A 108 18.58 -9.44 11.97
C VAL A 108 17.77 -8.15 11.96
N LYS A 109 17.14 -7.79 13.07
CA LYS A 109 16.39 -6.54 13.21
C LYS A 109 17.24 -5.31 12.90
N LYS A 110 18.47 -5.24 13.43
CA LYS A 110 19.39 -4.13 13.17
C LYS A 110 19.75 -3.99 11.69
N SER A 111 20.05 -5.11 11.02
CA SER A 111 20.34 -5.14 9.59
C SER A 111 19.10 -4.77 8.76
N TYR A 112 17.96 -5.33 9.12
CA TYR A 112 16.70 -5.05 8.45
C TYR A 112 16.30 -3.58 8.49
N PHE A 113 16.43 -2.90 9.63
CA PHE A 113 16.14 -1.47 9.74
C PHE A 113 17.04 -0.61 8.85
N LYS A 114 18.33 -0.97 8.70
CA LYS A 114 19.21 -0.29 7.74
C LYS A 114 18.75 -0.45 6.29
N VAL A 115 18.26 -1.64 5.95
CA VAL A 115 17.67 -1.89 4.63
C VAL A 115 16.40 -1.07 4.46
N LEU A 116 15.52 -1.04 5.47
CA LEU A 116 14.28 -0.25 5.40
C LEU A 116 14.53 1.24 5.20
N GLU A 117 15.57 1.83 5.81
CA GLU A 117 15.94 3.23 5.59
C GLU A 117 16.30 3.49 4.11
N GLN A 118 17.11 2.63 3.51
CA GLN A 118 17.48 2.76 2.09
C GLN A 118 16.27 2.55 1.18
N VAL A 119 15.45 1.55 1.47
CA VAL A 119 14.22 1.25 0.72
C VAL A 119 13.23 2.41 0.83
N ALA A 120 13.01 2.96 2.02
CA ALA A 120 12.10 4.09 2.21
C ALA A 120 12.55 5.32 1.41
N LYS A 121 13.85 5.64 1.43
CA LYS A 121 14.41 6.71 0.63
C LYS A 121 14.20 6.46 -0.87
N THR A 122 14.59 5.30 -1.36
CA THR A 122 14.46 4.93 -2.78
C THR A 122 12.99 4.94 -3.20
N TYR A 123 12.09 4.46 -2.35
CA TYR A 123 10.66 4.45 -2.62
C TYR A 123 10.09 5.87 -2.72
N SER A 124 10.46 6.75 -1.78
CA SER A 124 10.04 8.15 -1.82
C SER A 124 10.57 8.87 -3.05
N ASP A 125 11.84 8.66 -3.40
CA ASP A 125 12.46 9.26 -4.59
C ASP A 125 11.79 8.76 -5.87
N ALA A 126 11.50 7.45 -5.97
CA ALA A 126 10.79 6.86 -7.10
C ALA A 126 9.37 7.41 -7.25
N MET A 127 8.62 7.52 -6.14
CA MET A 127 7.27 8.09 -6.16
C MET A 127 7.28 9.57 -6.58
N ASN A 128 8.25 10.35 -6.13
CA ASN A 128 8.41 11.74 -6.57
C ASN A 128 8.70 11.85 -8.07
N ILE A 129 9.56 10.97 -8.61
CA ILE A 129 9.85 10.92 -10.04
C ILE A 129 8.61 10.55 -10.84
N ILE A 130 7.85 9.53 -10.39
CA ILE A 130 6.61 9.09 -11.05
C ILE A 130 5.62 10.28 -11.11
N HIS A 131 5.37 10.94 -9.98
CA HIS A 131 4.46 12.11 -9.93
C HIS A 131 4.96 13.25 -10.84
N TYR A 132 6.26 13.56 -10.81
CA TYR A 132 6.84 14.57 -11.69
C TYR A 132 6.63 14.25 -13.18
N MET A 133 6.82 12.98 -13.57
CA MET A 133 6.64 12.56 -14.97
C MET A 133 5.18 12.62 -15.40
N HIS A 134 4.25 12.26 -14.52
CA HIS A 134 2.82 12.40 -14.78
C HIS A 134 2.42 13.87 -14.96
N ASP A 135 2.91 14.74 -14.11
CA ASP A 135 2.64 16.18 -14.20
C ASP A 135 3.25 16.78 -15.48
N LYS A 136 4.48 16.41 -15.80
CA LYS A 136 5.19 16.86 -17.01
C LYS A 136 4.43 16.56 -18.29
N TYR A 137 3.82 15.39 -18.40
CA TYR A 137 3.07 15.00 -19.57
C TYR A 137 1.57 15.31 -19.48
N ALA A 138 1.17 16.11 -18.49
CA ALA A 138 -0.21 16.55 -18.26
C ALA A 138 -1.21 15.39 -18.03
N TYR A 139 -0.72 14.21 -17.67
CA TYR A 139 -1.56 13.04 -17.41
C TYR A 139 -2.50 13.26 -16.22
N GLU A 140 -1.97 13.79 -15.11
CA GLU A 140 -2.77 14.11 -13.93
C GLU A 140 -3.81 15.19 -14.22
N LYS A 141 -3.48 16.20 -15.03
CA LYS A 141 -4.44 17.23 -15.44
C LYS A 141 -5.64 16.66 -16.21
N GLY A 142 -5.38 15.70 -17.08
CA GLY A 142 -6.45 14.98 -17.79
C GLY A 142 -7.36 14.23 -16.82
N GLN A 143 -6.79 13.54 -15.85
CA GLN A 143 -7.55 12.83 -14.82
C GLN A 143 -8.29 13.76 -13.85
N MET A 144 -7.76 14.96 -13.61
CA MET A 144 -8.37 15.96 -12.73
C MET A 144 -9.43 16.84 -13.43
N ALA A 145 -9.81 16.54 -14.65
CA ALA A 145 -10.79 17.36 -15.42
C ALA A 145 -12.13 17.53 -14.70
N LEU A 146 -12.52 16.58 -13.87
CA LEU A 146 -13.77 16.60 -13.09
C LEU A 146 -13.59 17.02 -11.62
N HIS A 147 -12.41 17.52 -11.26
CA HIS A 147 -12.11 17.96 -9.91
C HIS A 147 -12.37 19.46 -9.73
N ASP A 148 -12.47 19.86 -8.48
CA ASP A 148 -12.51 21.27 -8.08
C ASP A 148 -11.22 22.00 -8.47
N THR A 149 -11.26 23.33 -8.44
CA THR A 149 -10.07 24.16 -8.78
C THR A 149 -8.91 23.97 -7.83
N LYS A 150 -9.18 23.53 -6.60
CA LYS A 150 -8.17 23.25 -5.58
C LYS A 150 -8.31 21.81 -5.11
N VAL A 151 -7.39 20.97 -5.53
CA VAL A 151 -7.35 19.54 -5.24
C VAL A 151 -6.23 19.21 -4.26
N ASN A 152 -6.52 18.39 -3.26
CA ASN A 152 -5.49 17.79 -2.42
C ASN A 152 -4.87 16.60 -3.16
N ARG A 153 -3.56 16.66 -3.37
CA ARG A 153 -2.81 15.57 -3.95
C ARG A 153 -2.24 14.69 -2.83
N LEU A 154 -2.63 13.44 -2.82
CA LEU A 154 -2.20 12.47 -1.83
C LEU A 154 -1.29 11.43 -2.51
N MET A 155 -0.13 11.22 -1.92
CA MET A 155 0.79 10.19 -2.38
C MET A 155 0.53 8.91 -1.59
N ALA A 156 0.14 7.83 -2.27
CA ALA A 156 -0.15 6.55 -1.65
C ALA A 156 1.08 5.65 -1.66
N TYR A 157 1.46 5.15 -0.49
CA TYR A 157 2.52 4.17 -0.31
C TYR A 157 1.92 2.82 0.07
N GLY A 158 2.21 1.79 -0.71
CA GLY A 158 1.77 0.43 -0.45
C GLY A 158 2.93 -0.46 -0.03
N VAL A 159 2.67 -1.36 0.91
CA VAL A 159 3.61 -2.39 1.33
C VAL A 159 3.00 -3.78 1.14
N ALA A 160 3.84 -4.76 0.88
CA ALA A 160 3.48 -6.17 0.78
C ALA A 160 4.43 -7.01 1.64
N GLY A 161 4.00 -8.19 2.06
CA GLY A 161 4.82 -9.14 2.78
C GLY A 161 4.99 -8.85 4.28
N LEU A 162 4.14 -8.01 4.89
CA LEU A 162 4.22 -7.70 6.32
C LEU A 162 4.04 -8.94 7.19
N SER A 163 3.06 -9.81 6.88
CA SER A 163 2.84 -11.07 7.59
C SER A 163 4.07 -11.98 7.53
N VAL A 164 4.66 -12.12 6.33
CA VAL A 164 5.88 -12.92 6.13
C VAL A 164 7.03 -12.41 7.00
N VAL A 165 7.21 -11.09 7.06
CA VAL A 165 8.25 -10.48 7.92
C VAL A 165 7.97 -10.75 9.40
N THR A 166 6.71 -10.59 9.83
CA THR A 166 6.31 -10.82 11.21
C THR A 166 6.58 -12.26 11.64
N ASP A 167 6.14 -13.21 10.81
CA ASP A 167 6.34 -14.65 11.09
C ASP A 167 7.83 -15.05 11.05
N SER A 168 8.62 -14.39 10.20
CA SER A 168 10.06 -14.66 10.11
C SER A 168 10.88 -14.06 11.25
N LEU A 169 10.34 -13.07 11.96
CA LEU A 169 11.01 -12.40 13.08
C LEU A 169 10.48 -12.88 14.45
N SER A 170 9.46 -13.71 14.50
CA SER A 170 8.93 -14.33 15.72
C SER A 170 9.71 -15.58 16.07
#